data_6b4e21106bd648fa67722345a8fb5585
#
_entry.id   6b4e21106bd648fa67722345a8fb5585
#
_cell.length_a   1.000
_cell.length_b   1.000
_cell.length_c   1.000
_cell.angle_alpha   90.00
_cell.angle_beta   90.00
_cell.angle_gamma   90.00
#
_symmetry.space_group_name_H-M   'P 1'
#
loop_
_entity.id
_entity.type
_entity.pdbx_description
1 polymer ?
#
loop_
_entity_poly.entity_id
_entity_poly.type
_entity_poly.pdbx_seq_one_letter_code
_entity_poly.pdbx_strand_id
1 'polypeptide(L)'
;LPPDKPARYVKSLAALKACEVARLFPDATVIGADTVVVFGGRIIGKPKDEKQAFDILKELSGKTHSVYTGVCVVRGGKEKAFVRKSRVLFFPLTDERINSYIATGSPMDKAGAYGIQDSGFVKKIRGSYSNVMGLPVEKLRKILKKEERNG
;
A
#
# COMPACT_ATOMS: atom_id res chain seq x y z
N LEU A 1 -7.72 2.73 -15.32
CA LEU A 1 -8.43 3.47 -14.29
C LEU A 1 -7.85 4.86 -14.12
N PRO A 2 -8.72 5.88 -13.91
CA PRO A 2 -8.24 7.24 -13.75
C PRO A 2 -7.33 7.36 -12.52
N PRO A 3 -6.17 8.02 -12.63
CA PRO A 3 -5.26 8.16 -11.50
C PRO A 3 -5.81 9.01 -10.34
N ASP A 4 -6.87 9.78 -10.60
CA ASP A 4 -7.56 10.58 -9.59
C ASP A 4 -8.51 9.77 -8.70
N LYS A 5 -8.66 8.46 -8.94
CA LYS A 5 -9.51 7.56 -8.15
C LYS A 5 -8.72 6.40 -7.58
N PRO A 6 -7.73 6.67 -6.69
CA PRO A 6 -6.83 5.63 -6.20
C PRO A 6 -7.53 4.54 -5.40
N ALA A 7 -8.60 4.86 -4.68
CA ALA A 7 -9.35 3.86 -3.92
C ALA A 7 -9.94 2.79 -4.83
N ARG A 8 -10.57 3.20 -5.92
CA ARG A 8 -11.13 2.27 -6.92
C ARG A 8 -10.04 1.46 -7.59
N TYR A 9 -8.93 2.10 -7.90
CA TYR A 9 -7.79 1.47 -8.57
C TYR A 9 -7.21 0.32 -7.72
N VAL A 10 -6.87 0.57 -6.45
CA VAL A 10 -6.29 -0.47 -5.59
C VAL A 10 -7.29 -1.58 -5.28
N LYS A 11 -8.56 -1.25 -5.15
CA LYS A 11 -9.61 -2.24 -4.91
C LYS A 11 -9.74 -3.19 -6.09
N SER A 12 -9.72 -2.66 -7.31
CA SER A 12 -9.79 -3.46 -8.54
C SER A 12 -8.58 -4.36 -8.69
N LEU A 13 -7.37 -3.85 -8.42
CA LEU A 13 -6.16 -4.66 -8.52
C LEU A 13 -6.13 -5.76 -7.45
N ALA A 14 -6.55 -5.47 -6.23
CA ALA A 14 -6.63 -6.46 -5.17
C ALA A 14 -7.60 -7.59 -5.53
N ALA A 15 -8.77 -7.24 -6.07
CA ALA A 15 -9.76 -8.21 -6.51
C ALA A 15 -9.24 -9.08 -7.66
N LEU A 16 -8.57 -8.48 -8.63
CA LEU A 16 -8.00 -9.22 -9.76
C LEU A 16 -6.96 -10.24 -9.28
N LYS A 17 -6.06 -9.83 -8.40
CA LYS A 17 -5.03 -10.72 -7.85
C LYS A 17 -5.65 -11.88 -7.05
N ALA A 18 -6.62 -11.57 -6.20
CA ALA A 18 -7.27 -12.59 -5.37
C ALA A 18 -8.05 -13.60 -6.22
N CYS A 19 -8.79 -13.13 -7.22
CA CYS A 19 -9.59 -14.00 -8.08
C CYS A 19 -8.71 -14.91 -8.94
N GLU A 20 -7.58 -14.44 -9.43
CA GLU A 20 -6.66 -15.29 -10.23
C GLU A 20 -6.13 -16.45 -9.39
N VAL A 21 -5.74 -16.20 -8.15
CA VAL A 21 -5.23 -17.25 -7.25
C VAL A 21 -6.36 -18.17 -6.80
N ALA A 22 -7.55 -17.62 -6.52
CA ALA A 22 -8.70 -18.40 -6.07
C ALA A 22 -9.14 -19.45 -7.09
N ARG A 23 -8.98 -19.19 -8.38
CA ARG A 23 -9.28 -20.16 -9.43
C ARG A 23 -8.41 -21.40 -9.33
N LEU A 24 -7.18 -21.26 -8.85
CA LEU A 24 -6.24 -22.36 -8.68
C LEU A 24 -6.44 -23.11 -7.36
N PHE A 25 -7.07 -22.47 -6.37
CA PHE A 25 -7.25 -23.01 -5.03
C PHE A 25 -8.70 -22.80 -4.56
N PRO A 26 -9.69 -23.50 -5.18
CA PRO A 26 -11.11 -23.22 -4.95
C PRO A 26 -11.58 -23.45 -3.51
N ASP A 27 -10.87 -24.29 -2.76
CA ASP A 27 -11.24 -24.61 -1.36
C ASP A 27 -10.54 -23.70 -0.35
N ALA A 28 -9.63 -22.82 -0.79
CA ALA A 28 -8.89 -21.94 0.07
C ALA A 28 -9.57 -20.59 0.26
N THR A 29 -9.29 -19.95 1.39
CA THR A 29 -9.54 -18.51 1.54
C THR A 29 -8.35 -17.76 0.97
N VAL A 30 -8.58 -16.95 -0.06
CA VAL A 30 -7.53 -16.21 -0.76
C VAL A 30 -7.65 -14.73 -0.44
N ILE A 31 -6.53 -14.11 -0.09
CA ILE A 31 -6.45 -12.69 0.21
C ILE A 31 -5.51 -12.04 -0.81
N GLY A 32 -6.05 -11.07 -1.55
CA GLY A 32 -5.25 -10.22 -2.43
C GLY A 32 -5.20 -8.81 -1.88
N ALA A 33 -4.05 -8.16 -2.02
CA ALA A 33 -3.87 -6.77 -1.59
C ALA A 33 -3.02 -6.01 -2.57
N ASP A 34 -3.27 -4.70 -2.66
CA ASP A 34 -2.45 -3.78 -3.44
C ASP A 34 -2.39 -2.43 -2.75
N THR A 35 -1.24 -1.77 -2.81
CA THR A 35 -1.00 -0.49 -2.12
C THR A 35 -0.44 0.52 -3.08
N VAL A 36 -0.95 1.76 -3.02
CA VAL A 36 -0.40 2.89 -3.75
C VAL A 36 -0.18 4.07 -2.83
N VAL A 37 0.79 4.89 -3.19
CA VAL A 37 1.07 6.18 -2.55
C VAL A 37 0.52 7.27 -3.47
N VAL A 38 -0.15 8.26 -2.89
CA VAL A 38 -0.74 9.37 -3.63
C VAL A 38 -0.22 10.69 -3.06
N PHE A 39 0.33 11.52 -3.91
CA PHE A 39 0.79 12.84 -3.53
C PHE A 39 0.51 13.85 -4.65
N GLY A 40 -0.05 15.01 -4.29
CA GLY A 40 -0.38 16.04 -5.27
C GLY A 40 -1.35 15.58 -6.36
N GLY A 41 -2.29 14.70 -6.01
CA GLY A 41 -3.27 14.15 -6.96
C GLY A 41 -2.71 13.10 -7.90
N ARG A 42 -1.46 12.67 -7.71
CA ARG A 42 -0.81 11.65 -8.56
C ARG A 42 -0.55 10.38 -7.80
N ILE A 43 -0.72 9.26 -8.46
CA ILE A 43 -0.32 7.95 -7.93
C ILE A 43 1.18 7.79 -8.17
N ILE A 44 1.91 7.50 -7.08
CA ILE A 44 3.34 7.27 -7.12
C ILE A 44 3.59 5.78 -6.93
N GLY A 45 4.10 5.14 -7.97
CA GLY A 45 4.42 3.71 -7.94
C GLY A 45 5.84 3.45 -7.46
N LYS A 46 6.34 2.27 -7.84
CA LYS A 46 7.73 1.89 -7.57
C LYS A 46 8.67 2.72 -8.44
N PRO A 47 9.83 3.15 -7.93
CA PRO A 47 10.79 3.87 -8.75
C PRO A 47 11.39 2.94 -9.81
N LYS A 48 11.69 3.50 -10.98
CA LYS A 48 12.31 2.76 -12.09
C LYS A 48 13.82 2.65 -11.93
N ASP A 49 14.42 3.64 -11.29
CA ASP A 49 15.87 3.73 -11.06
C ASP A 49 16.16 4.55 -9.80
N GLU A 50 17.41 4.64 -9.44
CA GLU A 50 17.84 5.36 -8.24
C GLU A 50 17.54 6.85 -8.32
N LYS A 51 17.65 7.45 -9.51
CA LYS A 51 17.32 8.85 -9.71
C LYS A 51 15.85 9.14 -9.45
N GLN A 52 14.97 8.28 -9.95
CA GLN A 52 13.54 8.42 -9.70
C GLN A 52 13.22 8.23 -8.21
N ALA A 53 13.88 7.28 -7.54
CA ALA A 53 13.73 7.09 -6.11
C ALA A 53 14.12 8.36 -5.34
N PHE A 54 15.23 8.98 -5.71
CA PHE A 54 15.66 10.25 -5.11
C PHE A 54 14.63 11.36 -5.32
N ASP A 55 14.15 11.52 -6.54
CA ASP A 55 13.16 12.56 -6.88
C ASP A 55 11.85 12.37 -6.11
N ILE A 56 11.38 11.14 -5.99
CA ILE A 56 10.18 10.81 -5.22
C ILE A 56 10.36 11.20 -3.75
N LEU A 57 11.43 10.77 -3.12
CA LEU A 57 11.69 11.04 -1.71
C LEU A 57 11.91 12.53 -1.45
N LYS A 58 12.57 13.23 -2.36
CA LYS A 58 12.74 14.67 -2.29
C LYS A 58 11.39 15.40 -2.34
N GLU A 59 10.49 14.94 -3.20
CA GLU A 59 9.14 15.50 -3.32
C GLU A 59 8.31 15.27 -2.06
N LEU A 60 8.43 14.10 -1.43
CA LEU A 60 7.68 13.75 -0.21
C LEU A 60 8.27 14.37 1.06
N SER A 61 9.52 14.82 1.03
CA SER A 61 10.24 15.37 2.19
C SER A 61 9.45 16.48 2.89
N GLY A 62 9.25 16.34 4.18
CA GLY A 62 8.59 17.34 5.01
C GLY A 62 7.10 17.55 4.74
N LYS A 63 6.50 16.70 3.92
CA LYS A 63 5.11 16.86 3.47
C LYS A 63 4.26 15.66 3.83
N THR A 64 2.94 15.83 3.69
CA THR A 64 1.95 14.76 3.93
C THR A 64 1.51 14.15 2.61
N HIS A 65 1.56 12.83 2.52
CA HIS A 65 1.00 12.08 1.41
C HIS A 65 -0.02 11.06 1.91
N SER A 66 -0.74 10.45 0.98
CA SER A 66 -1.74 9.43 1.31
C SER A 66 -1.28 8.04 0.87
N VAL A 67 -1.65 7.03 1.63
CA VAL A 67 -1.43 5.62 1.30
C VAL A 67 -2.80 4.94 1.23
N TYR A 68 -3.08 4.29 0.11
CA TYR A 68 -4.31 3.52 -0.09
C TYR A 68 -3.95 2.06 -0.23
N THR A 69 -4.63 1.20 0.52
CA THR A 69 -4.53 -0.25 0.34
C THR A 69 -5.89 -0.82 0.05
N GLY A 70 -6.01 -1.51 -1.09
CA GLY A 70 -7.16 -2.32 -1.43
C GLY A 70 -6.91 -3.75 -0.99
N VAL A 71 -7.95 -4.40 -0.46
CA VAL A 71 -7.90 -5.80 -0.03
C VAL A 71 -9.13 -6.50 -0.56
N CYS A 72 -8.94 -7.71 -1.08
CA CYS A 72 -10.03 -8.58 -1.50
C CYS A 72 -9.87 -9.96 -0.87
N VAL A 73 -10.94 -10.45 -0.27
CA VAL A 73 -11.01 -11.80 0.31
C VAL A 73 -11.95 -12.63 -0.55
N VAL A 74 -11.48 -13.75 -1.06
CA VAL A 74 -12.28 -14.70 -1.86
C VAL A 74 -12.35 -16.03 -1.14
N ARG A 75 -13.57 -16.49 -0.90
CA ARG A 75 -13.84 -17.78 -0.25
C ARG A 75 -15.13 -18.39 -0.80
N GLY A 76 -15.05 -19.63 -1.29
CA GLY A 76 -16.21 -20.35 -1.77
C GLY A 76 -16.99 -19.63 -2.87
N GLY A 77 -16.31 -18.96 -3.79
CA GLY A 77 -16.93 -18.18 -4.86
C GLY A 77 -17.47 -16.83 -4.43
N LYS A 78 -17.38 -16.49 -3.15
CA LYS A 78 -17.79 -15.18 -2.63
C LYS A 78 -16.59 -14.27 -2.52
N GLU A 79 -16.81 -12.99 -2.87
CA GLU A 79 -15.77 -11.98 -2.93
C GLU A 79 -16.16 -10.80 -2.05
N LYS A 80 -15.24 -10.34 -1.22
CA LYS A 80 -15.43 -9.16 -0.39
C LYS A 80 -14.22 -8.27 -0.46
N ALA A 81 -14.41 -7.02 -0.86
CA ALA A 81 -13.33 -6.08 -1.07
C ALA A 81 -13.55 -4.81 -0.25
N PHE A 82 -12.44 -4.20 0.18
CA PHE A 82 -12.48 -2.93 0.88
C PHE A 82 -11.21 -2.14 0.63
N VAL A 83 -11.22 -0.85 1.01
CA VAL A 83 -10.07 0.04 0.88
C VAL A 83 -9.86 0.76 2.20
N ARG A 84 -8.59 0.95 2.57
CA ARG A 84 -8.18 1.79 3.69
C ARG A 84 -7.25 2.89 3.21
N LYS A 85 -7.46 4.09 3.73
CA LYS A 85 -6.63 5.26 3.47
C LYS A 85 -5.94 5.68 4.75
N SER A 86 -4.65 5.98 4.67
CA SER A 86 -3.87 6.59 5.75
C SER A 86 -3.13 7.80 5.23
N ARG A 87 -2.86 8.77 6.12
CA ARG A 87 -2.05 9.93 5.80
C ARG A 87 -0.73 9.84 6.54
N VAL A 88 0.35 10.11 5.83
CA VAL A 88 1.72 9.97 6.34
C VAL A 88 2.44 11.30 6.20
N LEU A 89 2.96 11.81 7.31
CA LEU A 89 3.79 13.00 7.34
C LEU A 89 5.26 12.59 7.47
N PHE A 90 6.09 13.05 6.54
CA PHE A 90 7.53 12.84 6.60
C PHE A 90 8.24 13.94 7.39
N PHE A 91 9.31 13.57 8.07
CA PHE A 91 10.31 14.56 8.49
C PHE A 91 10.90 15.24 7.26
N PRO A 92 11.41 16.49 7.38
CA PRO A 92 12.27 17.05 6.34
C PRO A 92 13.48 16.13 6.12
N LEU A 93 13.76 15.77 4.87
CA LEU A 93 14.84 14.85 4.52
C LEU A 93 16.00 15.61 3.87
N THR A 94 17.21 15.33 4.32
CA THR A 94 18.41 15.82 3.65
C THR A 94 18.75 14.93 2.46
N ASP A 95 19.47 15.47 1.49
CA ASP A 95 19.92 14.68 0.35
C ASP A 95 20.79 13.49 0.80
N GLU A 96 21.59 13.69 1.85
CA GLU A 96 22.43 12.62 2.42
C GLU A 96 21.60 11.47 2.97
N ARG A 97 20.52 11.77 3.69
CA ARG A 97 19.63 10.74 4.22
C ARG A 97 18.94 9.98 3.11
N ILE A 98 18.49 10.68 2.09
CA ILE A 98 17.85 10.06 0.92
C ILE A 98 18.84 9.13 0.21
N ASN A 99 20.03 9.60 -0.07
CA ASN A 99 21.06 8.81 -0.75
C ASN A 99 21.51 7.60 0.07
N SER A 100 21.63 7.75 1.39
CA SER A 100 21.98 6.62 2.27
C SER A 100 20.92 5.53 2.23
N TYR A 101 19.64 5.92 2.18
CA TYR A 101 18.54 4.96 2.10
C TYR A 101 18.51 4.27 0.74
N ILE A 102 18.72 5.00 -0.35
CA ILE A 102 18.77 4.44 -1.70
C ILE A 102 19.89 3.41 -1.82
N ALA A 103 21.04 3.67 -1.19
CA ALA A 103 22.18 2.77 -1.20
C ALA A 103 21.86 1.38 -0.60
N THR A 104 20.84 1.28 0.24
CA THR A 104 20.40 -0.01 0.79
C THR A 104 19.67 -0.88 -0.23
N GLY A 105 19.23 -0.33 -1.36
CA GLY A 105 18.42 -1.01 -2.36
C GLY A 105 16.94 -1.13 -1.97
N SER A 106 16.59 -0.80 -0.74
CA SER A 106 15.23 -0.96 -0.18
C SER A 106 14.15 -0.19 -0.93
N PRO A 107 14.38 1.07 -1.40
CA PRO A 107 13.34 1.83 -2.08
C PRO A 107 12.84 1.23 -3.39
N MET A 108 13.63 0.39 -4.04
CA MET A 108 13.40 0.02 -5.45
C MET A 108 12.17 -0.86 -5.66
N ASP A 109 11.72 -1.57 -4.65
CA ASP A 109 10.57 -2.48 -4.75
C ASP A 109 9.32 -1.97 -4.01
N LYS A 110 9.32 -0.69 -3.59
CA LYS A 110 8.23 -0.12 -2.80
C LYS A 110 7.56 1.06 -3.48
N ALA A 111 6.22 1.09 -3.45
CA ALA A 111 5.45 2.25 -3.88
C ALA A 111 5.85 3.47 -3.03
N GLY A 112 6.06 4.63 -3.67
CA GLY A 112 6.53 5.82 -3.00
C GLY A 112 7.99 5.78 -2.56
N ALA A 113 8.72 4.73 -2.93
CA ALA A 113 10.16 4.56 -2.71
C ALA A 113 10.58 4.48 -1.23
N TYR A 114 9.69 4.08 -0.30
CA TYR A 114 10.08 3.92 1.10
C TYR A 114 9.34 2.80 1.82
N GLY A 115 9.99 2.26 2.86
CA GLY A 115 9.35 1.39 3.85
C GLY A 115 9.24 2.12 5.17
N ILE A 116 8.12 1.95 5.88
CA ILE A 116 7.89 2.65 7.14
C ILE A 116 8.85 2.19 8.24
N GLN A 117 9.21 0.91 8.24
CA GLN A 117 10.02 0.31 9.28
C GLN A 117 11.51 0.58 9.14
N ASP A 118 12.02 0.66 7.90
CA ASP A 118 13.44 0.71 7.64
C ASP A 118 13.97 2.08 7.24
N SER A 119 13.08 3.04 6.92
CA SER A 119 13.50 4.35 6.44
C SER A 119 13.76 5.37 7.55
N GLY A 120 12.96 5.33 8.61
CA GLY A 120 13.00 6.36 9.65
C GLY A 120 12.49 7.73 9.19
N PHE A 121 11.79 7.79 8.05
CA PHE A 121 11.33 9.04 7.44
C PHE A 121 10.00 9.55 7.98
N VAL A 122 9.21 8.69 8.61
CA VAL A 122 7.84 8.99 8.99
C VAL A 122 7.80 9.67 10.35
N LYS A 123 7.25 10.89 10.38
CA LYS A 123 7.04 11.66 11.61
C LYS A 123 5.71 11.32 12.27
N LYS A 124 4.65 11.17 11.49
CA LYS A 124 3.30 10.95 11.99
C LYS A 124 2.44 10.19 10.99
N ILE A 125 1.57 9.33 11.50
CA ILE A 125 0.58 8.61 10.69
C ILE A 125 -0.80 8.89 11.26
N ARG A 126 -1.74 9.24 10.38
CA ARG A 126 -3.17 9.29 10.69
C ARG A 126 -3.86 8.16 9.95
N GLY A 127 -4.54 7.29 10.69
CA GLY A 127 -5.17 6.09 10.17
C GLY A 127 -4.45 4.85 10.63
N SER A 128 -4.61 3.75 9.89
CA SER A 128 -4.04 2.46 10.26
C SER A 128 -2.54 2.39 9.96
N TYR A 129 -1.73 2.06 10.96
CA TYR A 129 -0.32 1.77 10.80
C TYR A 129 -0.11 0.56 9.88
N SER A 130 -0.91 -0.50 10.08
CA SER A 130 -0.82 -1.70 9.26
C SER A 130 -1.18 -1.44 7.79
N ASN A 131 -2.07 -0.47 7.52
CA ASN A 131 -2.36 -0.03 6.17
C ASN A 131 -1.11 0.53 5.48
N VAL A 132 -0.32 1.35 6.18
CA VAL A 132 0.91 1.92 5.63
C VAL A 132 1.95 0.83 5.36
N MET A 133 1.92 -0.24 6.11
CA MET A 133 2.77 -1.42 5.89
C MET A 133 2.29 -2.30 4.74
N GLY A 134 1.11 -2.03 4.16
CA GLY A 134 0.57 -2.71 3.01
C GLY A 134 -0.59 -3.67 3.26
N LEU A 135 -1.02 -3.84 4.52
CA LEU A 135 -2.15 -4.70 4.85
C LEU A 135 -2.90 -4.21 6.09
N PRO A 136 -4.15 -3.70 5.95
CA PRO A 136 -4.94 -3.23 7.09
C PRO A 136 -5.51 -4.39 7.91
N VAL A 137 -4.70 -4.89 8.83
CA VAL A 137 -4.94 -6.12 9.60
C VAL A 137 -6.21 -6.03 10.44
N GLU A 138 -6.50 -4.88 11.04
CA GLU A 138 -7.64 -4.71 11.94
C GLU A 138 -8.97 -4.98 11.23
N LYS A 139 -9.13 -4.40 10.05
CA LYS A 139 -10.35 -4.58 9.24
C LYS A 139 -10.42 -5.99 8.68
N LEU A 140 -9.31 -6.51 8.20
CA LEU A 140 -9.22 -7.85 7.64
C LEU A 140 -9.59 -8.90 8.68
N ARG A 141 -9.10 -8.76 9.90
CA ARG A 141 -9.41 -9.69 11.00
C ARG A 141 -10.92 -9.74 11.28
N LYS A 142 -11.60 -8.60 11.28
CA LYS A 142 -13.04 -8.54 11.46
C LYS A 142 -13.80 -9.27 10.36
N ILE A 143 -13.36 -9.11 9.12
CA ILE A 143 -13.98 -9.76 7.97
C ILE A 143 -13.81 -11.27 8.06
N LEU A 144 -12.60 -11.76 8.37
CA LEU A 144 -12.34 -13.20 8.49
C LEU A 144 -13.16 -13.84 9.60
N LYS A 145 -13.30 -13.19 10.74
CA LYS A 145 -14.14 -13.68 11.83
C LYS A 145 -15.62 -13.79 11.43
N LYS A 146 -16.11 -12.81 10.69
CA LYS A 146 -17.49 -12.81 10.21
C LYS A 146 -17.73 -13.97 9.23
N GLU A 147 -16.78 -14.22 8.33
CA GLU A 147 -16.86 -15.34 7.38
C GLU A 147 -16.86 -16.69 8.09
N GLU A 148 -16.06 -16.86 9.14
CA GLU A 148 -16.04 -18.07 9.95
C GLU A 148 -17.39 -18.34 10.63
N ARG A 149 -18.09 -17.29 11.11
CA ARG A 149 -19.40 -17.41 11.72
C ARG A 149 -20.49 -17.78 10.72
N ASN A 150 -20.36 -17.33 9.49
CA ASN A 150 -21.36 -17.54 8.43
C ASN A 150 -21.04 -18.74 7.55
N GLY A 151 -19.90 -19.31 7.72
CA GLY A 151 -19.47 -20.50 6.99
C GLY A 151 -19.71 -21.74 7.75
#